data_e4902e175f808a90510e40288236f955
#
_entry.id   e4902e175f808a90510e40288236f955
#
_cell.length_a   1.000
_cell.length_b   1.000
_cell.length_c   1.000
_cell.angle_alpha   90.00
_cell.angle_beta   90.00
_cell.angle_gamma   90.00
#
_symmetry.space_group_name_H-M   'P 1'
#
loop_
_entity.id
_entity.type
_entity.pdbx_description
1 polymer ?
#
loop_
_entity_poly.entity_id
_entity_poly.type
_entity_poly.pdbx_seq_one_letter_code
_entity_poly.pdbx_strand_id
1 'polypeptide(L)'
;MRVLILTHPRSGGMSLLQYIKYELGYEEYHEPFFGDGNGLTEEQINRELFLKDNIIVKDFPFRIVERGFNVGDVISKFDKVIVHHRGSHRDVAISLTYFQENDGNQIHKPYKITDEWIKDNEDKIQQMMKDMEEMYNDVQNISYDNCLRTSYDGIYMEPVVNGVYNDKSDIPKLLRFLNIYNPLYLDILDKRHRLQNGDIGISDVKVKPKLI
;
A
#
# COMPACT_ATOMS: atom_id res chain seq x y z
N MET A 1 4.36 -13.43 14.38
CA MET A 1 4.60 -11.99 14.13
C MET A 1 3.41 -11.39 13.40
N ARG A 2 3.00 -10.20 13.80
CA ARG A 2 1.89 -9.45 13.20
C ARG A 2 2.44 -8.21 12.51
N VAL A 3 2.08 -8.02 11.23
CA VAL A 3 2.54 -6.89 10.41
C VAL A 3 1.36 -6.02 10.03
N LEU A 4 1.47 -4.71 10.23
CA LEU A 4 0.48 -3.72 9.81
C LEU A 4 1.09 -2.81 8.73
N ILE A 5 0.37 -2.61 7.64
CA ILE A 5 0.67 -1.61 6.63
C ILE A 5 -0.36 -0.50 6.73
N LEU A 6 0.08 0.68 7.15
CA LEU A 6 -0.73 1.90 7.14
C LEU A 6 -0.37 2.72 5.91
N THR A 7 -1.37 3.13 5.17
CA THR A 7 -1.17 3.82 3.91
C THR A 7 -2.36 4.72 3.60
N HIS A 8 -2.27 5.53 2.55
CA HIS A 8 -3.40 6.24 1.96
C HIS A 8 -3.81 5.57 0.62
N PRO A 9 -5.00 5.85 0.09
CA PRO A 9 -5.42 5.33 -1.21
C PRO A 9 -4.39 5.61 -2.32
N ARG A 10 -4.29 4.72 -3.31
CA ARG A 10 -3.43 4.87 -4.49
C ARG A 10 -1.92 4.96 -4.24
N SER A 11 -1.47 4.57 -3.07
CA SER A 11 -0.04 4.53 -2.72
C SER A 11 0.70 3.25 -3.16
N GLY A 12 0.01 2.28 -3.76
CA GLY A 12 0.63 0.97 -4.08
C GLY A 12 0.60 -0.04 -2.93
N GLY A 13 -0.04 0.30 -1.80
CA GLY A 13 -0.09 -0.56 -0.60
C GLY A 13 -0.59 -1.97 -0.83
N MET A 14 -1.43 -2.20 -1.86
CA MET A 14 -1.90 -3.54 -2.23
C MET A 14 -0.79 -4.44 -2.78
N SER A 15 0.07 -3.90 -3.63
CA SER A 15 1.22 -4.66 -4.16
C SER A 15 2.24 -4.95 -3.06
N LEU A 16 2.42 -4.01 -2.12
CA LEU A 16 3.27 -4.20 -0.95
C LEU A 16 2.71 -5.30 -0.03
N LEU A 17 1.40 -5.28 0.24
CA LEU A 17 0.71 -6.34 0.99
C LEU A 17 0.95 -7.71 0.35
N GLN A 18 0.72 -7.85 -0.96
CA GLN A 18 0.92 -9.10 -1.68
C GLN A 18 2.37 -9.57 -1.64
N TYR A 19 3.32 -8.66 -1.84
CA TYR A 19 4.74 -8.99 -1.73
C TYR A 19 5.08 -9.59 -0.36
N ILE A 20 4.75 -8.90 0.72
CA ILE A 20 5.08 -9.33 2.08
C ILE A 20 4.35 -10.63 2.44
N LYS A 21 3.07 -10.78 2.01
CA LYS A 21 2.32 -12.03 2.18
C LYS A 21 3.07 -13.23 1.61
N TYR A 22 3.55 -13.12 0.36
CA TYR A 22 4.25 -14.23 -0.28
C TYR A 22 5.62 -14.50 0.33
N GLU A 23 6.36 -13.45 0.70
CA GLU A 23 7.67 -13.62 1.34
C GLU A 23 7.60 -14.27 2.71
N LEU A 24 6.60 -13.92 3.52
CA LEU A 24 6.45 -14.42 4.88
C LEU A 24 5.51 -15.63 4.99
N GLY A 25 4.72 -15.93 3.97
CA GLY A 25 3.69 -16.97 4.01
C GLY A 25 2.56 -16.67 5.00
N TYR A 26 2.25 -15.38 5.23
CA TYR A 26 1.27 -14.93 6.22
C TYR A 26 -0.14 -14.86 5.63
N GLU A 27 -1.14 -14.97 6.51
CA GLU A 27 -2.52 -14.69 6.16
C GLU A 27 -2.74 -13.18 6.02
N GLU A 28 -3.43 -12.77 4.95
CA GLU A 28 -3.66 -11.35 4.68
C GLU A 28 -5.06 -10.90 5.10
N TYR A 29 -5.12 -9.66 5.59
CA TYR A 29 -6.35 -8.92 5.82
C TYR A 29 -6.26 -7.57 5.10
N HIS A 30 -7.07 -7.42 4.06
CA HIS A 30 -7.14 -6.20 3.26
C HIS A 30 -8.32 -5.35 3.74
N GLU A 31 -8.00 -4.18 4.30
CA GLU A 31 -8.96 -3.17 4.75
C GLU A 31 -10.02 -3.70 5.74
N PRO A 32 -9.59 -4.42 6.80
CA PRO A 32 -10.52 -5.05 7.74
C PRO A 32 -11.31 -4.04 8.59
N PHE A 33 -10.84 -2.78 8.70
CA PHE A 33 -11.56 -1.70 9.37
C PHE A 33 -12.59 -1.01 8.46
N PHE A 34 -12.81 -1.50 7.23
CA PHE A 34 -13.84 -0.95 6.34
C PHE A 34 -15.23 -1.05 6.99
N GLY A 35 -15.97 0.06 7.00
CA GLY A 35 -17.35 0.09 7.47
C GLY A 35 -18.32 -0.67 6.54
N ASP A 36 -19.58 -0.36 6.59
CA ASP A 36 -20.64 -0.76 5.64
C ASP A 36 -20.80 -2.28 5.44
N GLY A 37 -20.44 -3.10 6.44
CA GLY A 37 -20.62 -4.55 6.42
C GLY A 37 -19.60 -5.34 5.60
N ASN A 38 -18.65 -4.68 4.95
CA ASN A 38 -17.58 -5.33 4.17
C ASN A 38 -16.31 -5.60 4.97
N GLY A 39 -16.14 -4.98 6.13
CA GLY A 39 -15.04 -5.19 7.05
C GLY A 39 -15.37 -6.22 8.15
N LEU A 40 -14.41 -6.43 9.04
CA LEU A 40 -14.59 -7.30 10.20
C LEU A 40 -15.45 -6.60 11.27
N THR A 41 -16.23 -7.38 12.03
CA THR A 41 -16.86 -6.89 13.26
C THR A 41 -15.80 -6.58 14.32
N GLU A 42 -16.13 -5.82 15.37
CA GLU A 42 -15.21 -5.53 16.45
C GLU A 42 -14.69 -6.80 17.13
N GLU A 43 -15.56 -7.79 17.36
CA GLU A 43 -15.18 -9.09 17.91
C GLU A 43 -14.19 -9.83 16.98
N GLN A 44 -14.42 -9.80 15.67
CA GLN A 44 -13.53 -10.39 14.68
C GLN A 44 -12.19 -9.64 14.62
N ILE A 45 -12.19 -8.28 14.68
CA ILE A 45 -10.97 -7.48 14.75
C ILE A 45 -10.12 -7.93 15.94
N ASN A 46 -10.73 -8.01 17.14
CA ASN A 46 -10.02 -8.44 18.33
C ASN A 46 -9.44 -9.85 18.19
N ARG A 47 -10.22 -10.81 17.69
CA ARG A 47 -9.80 -12.20 17.55
C ARG A 47 -8.78 -12.41 16.42
N GLU A 48 -9.06 -11.88 15.23
CA GLU A 48 -8.29 -12.18 14.02
C GLU A 48 -7.06 -11.28 13.86
N LEU A 49 -7.15 -10.01 14.30
CA LEU A 49 -6.06 -9.07 14.07
C LEU A 49 -5.17 -8.88 15.31
N PHE A 50 -5.75 -8.92 16.52
CA PHE A 50 -4.99 -8.59 17.73
C PHE A 50 -4.50 -9.83 18.50
N LEU A 51 -5.12 -10.99 18.31
CA LEU A 51 -4.74 -12.22 19.01
C LEU A 51 -4.06 -13.26 18.10
N LYS A 52 -4.31 -13.21 16.80
CA LYS A 52 -3.75 -14.17 15.85
C LYS A 52 -2.33 -13.78 15.43
N ASP A 53 -1.44 -14.75 15.34
CA ASP A 53 -0.10 -14.58 14.81
C ASP A 53 -0.01 -14.87 13.30
N ASN A 54 1.13 -14.48 12.72
CA ASN A 54 1.46 -14.71 11.31
C ASN A 54 0.43 -14.12 10.35
N ILE A 55 0.07 -12.88 10.63
CA ILE A 55 -0.86 -12.11 9.81
C ILE A 55 -0.19 -10.85 9.28
N ILE A 56 -0.71 -10.39 8.16
CA ILE A 56 -0.43 -9.08 7.60
C ILE A 56 -1.72 -8.34 7.32
N VAL A 57 -1.82 -7.14 7.82
CA VAL A 57 -2.98 -6.26 7.70
C VAL A 57 -2.59 -5.03 6.89
N LYS A 58 -3.44 -4.61 5.95
CA LYS A 58 -3.31 -3.32 5.26
C LYS A 58 -4.58 -2.53 5.46
N ASP A 59 -4.45 -1.31 5.99
CA ASP A 59 -5.59 -0.40 6.12
C ASP A 59 -5.16 1.07 6.05
N PHE A 60 -6.15 1.96 6.18
CA PHE A 60 -5.98 3.40 6.21
C PHE A 60 -6.24 3.94 7.62
N PRO A 61 -5.44 4.90 8.12
CA PRO A 61 -5.62 5.46 9.46
C PRO A 61 -7.03 6.00 9.70
N PHE A 62 -7.59 6.73 8.72
CA PHE A 62 -8.93 7.29 8.85
C PHE A 62 -10.02 6.23 9.08
N ARG A 63 -9.92 5.04 8.46
CA ARG A 63 -10.89 3.95 8.67
C ARG A 63 -10.81 3.37 10.08
N ILE A 64 -9.62 3.29 10.63
CA ILE A 64 -9.42 2.89 12.02
C ILE A 64 -10.17 3.84 12.95
N VAL A 65 -10.04 5.16 12.70
CA VAL A 65 -10.74 6.20 13.47
C VAL A 65 -12.25 6.14 13.26
N GLU A 66 -12.73 6.01 12.02
CA GLU A 66 -14.16 5.87 11.71
C GLU A 66 -14.82 4.67 12.41
N ARG A 67 -14.05 3.63 12.67
CA ARG A 67 -14.49 2.45 13.44
C ARG A 67 -14.39 2.63 14.97
N GLY A 68 -14.03 3.82 15.45
CA GLY A 68 -13.93 4.15 16.86
C GLY A 68 -12.65 3.67 17.55
N PHE A 69 -11.65 3.20 16.79
CA PHE A 69 -10.36 2.79 17.34
C PHE A 69 -9.37 3.96 17.34
N ASN A 70 -8.48 4.00 18.34
CA ASN A 70 -7.33 4.88 18.31
C ASN A 70 -6.20 4.26 17.47
N VAL A 71 -5.62 5.02 16.54
CA VAL A 71 -4.56 4.51 15.64
C VAL A 71 -3.33 4.03 16.41
N GLY A 72 -2.91 4.77 17.46
CA GLY A 72 -1.78 4.39 18.32
C GLY A 72 -2.02 3.08 19.06
N ASP A 73 -3.24 2.88 19.58
CA ASP A 73 -3.62 1.64 20.25
C ASP A 73 -3.59 0.45 19.28
N VAL A 74 -4.07 0.64 18.05
CA VAL A 74 -3.99 -0.38 17.00
C VAL A 74 -2.53 -0.68 16.66
N ILE A 75 -1.69 0.34 16.43
CA ILE A 75 -0.26 0.19 16.16
C ILE A 75 0.43 -0.64 17.24
N SER A 76 0.09 -0.41 18.51
CA SER A 76 0.68 -1.13 19.65
C SER A 76 0.41 -2.64 19.67
N LYS A 77 -0.59 -3.11 18.91
CA LYS A 77 -0.95 -4.53 18.79
C LYS A 77 -0.12 -5.29 17.75
N PHE A 78 0.69 -4.58 16.94
CA PHE A 78 1.47 -5.17 15.86
C PHE A 78 2.96 -5.14 16.18
N ASP A 79 3.68 -6.21 15.82
CA ASP A 79 5.12 -6.33 16.06
C ASP A 79 5.92 -5.44 15.10
N LYS A 80 5.43 -5.27 13.88
CA LYS A 80 6.02 -4.45 12.82
C LYS A 80 4.95 -3.61 12.13
N VAL A 81 5.23 -2.33 11.98
CA VAL A 81 4.33 -1.40 11.27
C VAL A 81 5.06 -0.75 10.11
N ILE A 82 4.48 -0.80 8.93
CA ILE A 82 5.01 -0.15 7.73
C ILE A 82 4.09 1.02 7.41
N VAL A 83 4.64 2.22 7.46
CA VAL A 83 3.94 3.44 7.03
C VAL A 83 4.36 3.71 5.58
N HIS A 84 3.47 3.37 4.65
CA HIS A 84 3.75 3.46 3.22
C HIS A 84 2.98 4.63 2.58
N HIS A 85 3.70 5.53 1.94
CA HIS A 85 3.14 6.74 1.35
C HIS A 85 3.63 6.96 -0.09
N ARG A 86 2.87 7.72 -0.87
CA ARG A 86 3.30 8.27 -2.14
C ARG A 86 3.87 9.66 -1.92
N GLY A 87 5.01 9.97 -2.53
CA GLY A 87 5.79 11.16 -2.24
C GLY A 87 5.06 12.49 -2.56
N SER A 88 4.14 12.48 -3.52
CA SER A 88 3.41 13.67 -3.95
C SER A 88 1.92 13.53 -3.66
N HIS A 89 1.36 14.45 -2.86
CA HIS A 89 -0.09 14.56 -2.63
C HIS A 89 -0.84 14.76 -3.95
N ARG A 90 -0.27 15.58 -4.85
CA ARG A 90 -0.82 15.81 -6.18
C ARG A 90 -0.91 14.52 -7.01
N ASP A 91 0.10 13.65 -6.99
CA ASP A 91 0.09 12.40 -7.74
C ASP A 91 -0.97 11.43 -7.22
N VAL A 92 -1.23 11.43 -5.93
CA VAL A 92 -2.34 10.69 -5.32
C VAL A 92 -3.66 11.23 -5.82
N ALA A 93 -3.86 12.55 -5.81
CA ALA A 93 -5.06 13.20 -6.28
C ALA A 93 -5.31 12.94 -7.78
N ILE A 94 -4.28 13.05 -8.63
CA ILE A 94 -4.36 12.71 -10.06
C ILE A 94 -4.84 11.26 -10.23
N SER A 95 -4.23 10.31 -9.51
CA SER A 95 -4.59 8.90 -9.61
C SER A 95 -6.01 8.60 -9.14
N LEU A 96 -6.50 9.30 -8.11
CA LEU A 96 -7.87 9.13 -7.60
C LEU A 96 -8.89 9.79 -8.52
N THR A 97 -8.64 11.00 -8.98
CA THR A 97 -9.51 11.70 -9.95
C THR A 97 -9.68 10.85 -11.20
N TYR A 98 -8.55 10.33 -11.73
CA TYR A 98 -8.61 9.44 -12.90
C TYR A 98 -9.46 8.19 -12.63
N PHE A 99 -9.31 7.59 -11.46
CA PHE A 99 -10.06 6.40 -11.06
C PHE A 99 -11.56 6.69 -10.97
N GLN A 100 -11.96 7.81 -10.38
CA GLN A 100 -13.36 8.22 -10.25
C GLN A 100 -14.01 8.53 -11.60
N GLU A 101 -13.31 9.27 -12.48
CA GLU A 101 -13.80 9.62 -13.80
C GLU A 101 -13.97 8.42 -14.75
N ASN A 102 -13.33 7.30 -14.44
CA ASN A 102 -13.38 6.08 -15.24
C ASN A 102 -14.15 4.94 -14.54
N ASP A 103 -15.17 5.28 -13.74
CA ASP A 103 -16.10 4.36 -13.06
C ASP A 103 -15.46 3.30 -12.18
N GLY A 104 -14.22 3.51 -11.71
CA GLY A 104 -13.51 2.53 -10.89
C GLY A 104 -13.18 1.21 -11.61
N ASN A 105 -13.75 0.97 -12.79
CA ASN A 105 -13.68 -0.29 -13.52
C ASN A 105 -12.36 -0.50 -14.30
N GLN A 106 -11.53 0.53 -14.41
CA GLN A 106 -10.28 0.48 -15.16
C GLN A 106 -9.04 0.09 -14.31
N ILE A 107 -9.25 -0.41 -13.10
CA ILE A 107 -8.14 -0.97 -12.29
C ILE A 107 -7.37 -2.06 -13.05
N HIS A 108 -8.00 -2.66 -14.05
CA HIS A 108 -7.50 -3.83 -14.77
C HIS A 108 -6.93 -3.52 -16.15
N LYS A 109 -6.91 -2.27 -16.60
CA LYS A 109 -6.29 -1.89 -17.87
C LYS A 109 -5.06 -1.02 -17.63
N PRO A 110 -3.97 -1.22 -18.38
CA PRO A 110 -2.90 -0.24 -18.40
C PRO A 110 -3.50 1.10 -18.83
N TYR A 111 -3.39 2.11 -17.98
CA TYR A 111 -3.85 3.45 -18.31
C TYR A 111 -2.66 4.41 -18.30
N LYS A 112 -2.58 5.21 -19.32
CA LYS A 112 -1.60 6.28 -19.40
C LYS A 112 -2.35 7.59 -19.14
N ILE A 113 -2.12 8.18 -17.98
CA ILE A 113 -2.57 9.54 -17.70
C ILE A 113 -1.67 10.47 -18.50
N THR A 114 -2.28 11.22 -19.44
CA THR A 114 -1.55 12.18 -20.29
C THR A 114 -1.54 13.56 -19.66
N ASP A 115 -0.55 14.40 -20.03
CA ASP A 115 -0.49 15.78 -19.58
C ASP A 115 -1.72 16.59 -20.02
N GLU A 116 -2.29 16.26 -21.18
CA GLU A 116 -3.53 16.87 -21.67
C GLU A 116 -4.71 16.52 -20.74
N TRP A 117 -4.88 15.24 -20.37
CA TRP A 117 -5.91 14.84 -19.44
C TRP A 117 -5.76 15.52 -18.07
N ILE A 118 -4.52 15.64 -17.56
CA ILE A 118 -4.23 16.34 -16.30
C ILE A 118 -4.67 17.79 -16.39
N LYS A 119 -4.32 18.47 -17.49
CA LYS A 119 -4.68 19.88 -17.71
C LYS A 119 -6.19 20.07 -17.78
N ASP A 120 -6.90 19.19 -18.48
CA ASP A 120 -8.35 19.27 -18.65
C ASP A 120 -9.13 18.96 -17.34
N ASN A 121 -8.50 18.27 -16.39
CA ASN A 121 -9.10 17.92 -15.11
C ASN A 121 -8.46 18.63 -13.90
N GLU A 122 -7.68 19.70 -14.12
CA GLU A 122 -6.95 20.40 -13.07
C GLU A 122 -7.83 20.83 -11.89
N ASP A 123 -9.01 21.38 -12.14
CA ASP A 123 -9.92 21.82 -11.07
C ASP A 123 -10.40 20.66 -10.21
N LYS A 124 -10.70 19.51 -10.82
CA LYS A 124 -11.07 18.29 -10.09
C LYS A 124 -9.92 17.73 -9.27
N ILE A 125 -8.70 17.79 -9.82
CA ILE A 125 -7.49 17.36 -9.13
C ILE A 125 -7.23 18.24 -7.90
N GLN A 126 -7.38 19.56 -8.04
CA GLN A 126 -7.23 20.50 -6.92
C GLN A 126 -8.30 20.29 -5.85
N GLN A 127 -9.55 19.99 -6.25
CA GLN A 127 -10.60 19.63 -5.30
C GLN A 127 -10.25 18.32 -4.59
N MET A 128 -9.83 17.30 -5.32
CA MET A 128 -9.41 16.01 -4.74
C MET A 128 -8.25 16.17 -3.76
N MET A 129 -7.27 17.06 -4.04
CA MET A 129 -6.21 17.36 -3.09
C MET A 129 -6.74 17.90 -1.77
N LYS A 130 -7.71 18.82 -1.82
CA LYS A 130 -8.34 19.37 -0.61
C LYS A 130 -9.12 18.29 0.16
N ASP A 131 -9.91 17.50 -0.55
CA ASP A 131 -10.74 16.45 0.05
C ASP A 131 -9.90 15.37 0.74
N MET A 132 -8.66 15.20 0.31
CA MET A 132 -7.75 14.18 0.85
C MET A 132 -6.68 14.73 1.81
N GLU A 133 -6.63 16.02 2.05
CA GLU A 133 -5.52 16.64 2.78
C GLU A 133 -5.34 16.03 4.17
N GLU A 134 -6.42 15.86 4.93
CA GLU A 134 -6.39 15.25 6.25
C GLU A 134 -5.90 13.80 6.18
N MET A 135 -6.47 13.00 5.30
CA MET A 135 -6.13 11.60 5.09
C MET A 135 -4.64 11.41 4.69
N TYR A 136 -4.13 12.31 3.85
CA TYR A 136 -2.73 12.30 3.44
C TYR A 136 -1.82 12.65 4.62
N ASN A 137 -2.17 13.69 5.38
CA ASN A 137 -1.41 14.17 6.54
C ASN A 137 -1.42 13.14 7.68
N ASP A 138 -2.51 12.43 7.92
CA ASP A 138 -2.59 11.38 8.92
C ASP A 138 -1.50 10.33 8.73
N VAL A 139 -1.28 9.87 7.50
CA VAL A 139 -0.22 8.91 7.19
C VAL A 139 1.16 9.54 7.39
N GLN A 140 1.34 10.83 7.03
CA GLN A 140 2.62 11.52 7.17
C GLN A 140 3.02 11.74 8.63
N ASN A 141 2.05 11.88 9.53
CA ASN A 141 2.29 12.19 10.94
C ASN A 141 2.50 10.95 11.84
N ILE A 142 2.29 9.73 11.32
CA ILE A 142 2.53 8.52 12.10
C ILE A 142 4.03 8.37 12.37
N SER A 143 4.40 8.29 13.65
CA SER A 143 5.79 8.08 14.09
C SER A 143 5.81 7.31 15.41
N TYR A 144 6.22 6.03 15.36
CA TYR A 144 6.37 5.13 16.50
C TYR A 144 7.64 4.29 16.33
N ASP A 145 8.21 3.79 17.42
CA ASP A 145 9.48 3.06 17.42
C ASP A 145 9.46 1.76 16.60
N ASN A 146 8.30 1.12 16.50
CA ASN A 146 8.12 -0.11 15.70
C ASN A 146 7.69 0.16 14.24
N CYS A 147 7.78 1.42 13.77
CA CYS A 147 7.39 1.82 12.44
C CYS A 147 8.59 1.95 11.48
N LEU A 148 8.45 1.39 10.28
CA LEU A 148 9.30 1.67 9.14
C LEU A 148 8.55 2.55 8.15
N ARG A 149 9.12 3.68 7.74
CA ARG A 149 8.61 4.48 6.63
C ARG A 149 9.17 3.99 5.32
N THR A 150 8.27 3.82 4.34
CA THR A 150 8.62 3.53 2.96
C THR A 150 7.82 4.43 2.02
N SER A 151 8.40 4.76 0.89
CA SER A 151 7.74 5.55 -0.15
C SER A 151 7.39 4.70 -1.36
N TYR A 152 6.37 5.14 -2.09
CA TYR A 152 6.02 4.56 -3.38
C TYR A 152 7.23 4.56 -4.33
N ASP A 153 7.93 5.68 -4.41
CA ASP A 153 9.10 5.82 -5.28
C ASP A 153 10.23 4.90 -4.83
N GLY A 154 10.52 4.84 -3.53
CA GLY A 154 11.57 3.97 -2.97
C GLY A 154 11.31 2.47 -3.13
N ILE A 155 10.04 2.05 -3.27
CA ILE A 155 9.68 0.64 -3.47
C ILE A 155 9.53 0.29 -4.95
N TYR A 156 8.89 1.16 -5.75
CA TYR A 156 8.44 0.79 -7.11
C TYR A 156 9.17 1.51 -8.24
N MET A 157 9.73 2.71 -7.99
CA MET A 157 10.37 3.53 -9.02
C MET A 157 11.90 3.41 -9.05
N GLU A 158 12.49 2.74 -8.05
CA GLU A 158 13.92 2.52 -7.96
C GLU A 158 14.24 1.04 -8.25
N PRO A 159 14.42 0.68 -9.52
CA PRO A 159 14.55 -0.71 -9.95
C PRO A 159 15.80 -1.38 -9.38
N VAL A 160 15.69 -2.68 -9.15
CA VAL A 160 16.82 -3.54 -8.87
C VAL A 160 17.51 -3.86 -10.20
N VAL A 161 18.70 -3.35 -10.42
CA VAL A 161 19.51 -3.64 -11.62
C VAL A 161 20.56 -4.69 -11.28
N ASN A 162 20.50 -5.85 -11.93
CA ASN A 162 21.44 -6.97 -11.69
C ASN A 162 21.59 -7.39 -10.21
N GLY A 163 20.50 -7.35 -9.45
CA GLY A 163 20.51 -7.69 -8.01
C GLY A 163 21.09 -6.59 -7.11
N VAL A 164 21.43 -5.43 -7.65
CA VAL A 164 21.91 -4.28 -6.89
C VAL A 164 20.78 -3.26 -6.73
N TYR A 165 20.53 -2.89 -5.48
CA TYR A 165 19.55 -1.84 -5.14
C TYR A 165 20.16 -0.45 -5.32
N ASN A 166 19.40 0.46 -5.88
CA ASN A 166 19.75 1.87 -5.89
C ASN A 166 19.76 2.41 -4.43
N ASP A 167 20.62 3.39 -4.13
CA ASP A 167 20.71 4.03 -2.82
C ASP A 167 19.41 4.68 -2.34
N LYS A 168 18.52 5.03 -3.27
CA LYS A 168 17.19 5.59 -2.99
C LYS A 168 16.13 4.52 -2.71
N SER A 169 16.44 3.24 -2.94
CA SER A 169 15.47 2.15 -2.74
C SER A 169 15.19 1.93 -1.26
N ASP A 170 13.92 1.82 -0.92
CA ASP A 170 13.46 1.42 0.42
C ASP A 170 13.42 -0.10 0.61
N ILE A 171 13.61 -0.89 -0.46
CA ILE A 171 13.56 -2.36 -0.39
C ILE A 171 14.58 -2.93 0.60
N PRO A 172 15.87 -2.54 0.63
CA PRO A 172 16.81 -3.08 1.60
C PRO A 172 16.43 -2.77 3.06
N LYS A 173 15.81 -1.62 3.32
CA LYS A 173 15.31 -1.26 4.65
C LYS A 173 14.12 -2.14 5.03
N LEU A 174 13.19 -2.35 4.09
CA LEU A 174 12.01 -3.19 4.25
C LEU A 174 12.41 -4.64 4.57
N LEU A 175 13.34 -5.21 3.79
CA LEU A 175 13.81 -6.58 3.99
C LEU A 175 14.42 -6.78 5.37
N ARG A 176 15.32 -5.87 5.78
CA ARG A 176 15.94 -5.90 7.13
C ARG A 176 14.90 -5.75 8.23
N PHE A 177 13.95 -4.83 8.06
CA PHE A 177 12.90 -4.59 9.03
C PHE A 177 12.02 -5.82 9.23
N LEU A 178 11.72 -6.58 8.17
CA LEU A 178 10.92 -7.80 8.20
C LEU A 178 11.74 -9.07 8.48
N ASN A 179 13.07 -8.97 8.64
CA ASN A 179 14.00 -10.10 8.78
C ASN A 179 13.99 -11.06 7.57
N ILE A 180 13.82 -10.52 6.36
CA ILE A 180 13.87 -11.27 5.10
C ILE A 180 15.29 -11.19 4.55
N TYR A 181 16.01 -12.31 4.55
CA TYR A 181 17.42 -12.35 4.13
C TYR A 181 17.62 -12.85 2.70
N ASN A 182 16.71 -13.70 2.21
CA ASN A 182 16.73 -14.25 0.86
C ASN A 182 15.36 -14.04 0.18
N PRO A 183 15.08 -12.86 -0.35
CA PRO A 183 13.77 -12.57 -0.94
C PRO A 183 13.56 -13.40 -2.20
N LEU A 184 12.39 -14.04 -2.30
CA LEU A 184 12.00 -14.91 -3.42
C LEU A 184 11.03 -14.25 -4.40
N TYR A 185 10.35 -13.19 -3.97
CA TYR A 185 9.20 -12.61 -4.67
C TYR A 185 9.39 -11.13 -5.05
N LEU A 186 10.63 -10.66 -5.16
CA LEU A 186 10.93 -9.28 -5.57
C LEU A 186 10.32 -8.92 -6.93
N ASP A 187 10.10 -9.91 -7.78
CA ASP A 187 9.44 -9.75 -9.07
C ASP A 187 8.00 -9.22 -8.97
N ILE A 188 7.34 -9.35 -7.82
CA ILE A 188 6.02 -8.73 -7.57
C ILE A 188 6.13 -7.20 -7.61
N LEU A 189 7.17 -6.65 -6.99
CA LEU A 189 7.42 -5.22 -6.95
C LEU A 189 7.88 -4.70 -8.33
N ASP A 190 8.77 -5.43 -9.00
CA ASP A 190 9.22 -5.11 -10.34
C ASP A 190 8.06 -5.14 -11.36
N LYS A 191 7.19 -6.14 -11.29
CA LYS A 191 5.99 -6.20 -12.15
C LYS A 191 5.08 -5.00 -11.95
N ARG A 192 4.98 -4.46 -10.73
CA ARG A 192 4.20 -3.26 -10.47
C ARG A 192 4.79 -2.03 -11.18
N HIS A 193 6.10 -1.88 -11.14
CA HIS A 193 6.81 -0.83 -11.86
C HIS A 193 6.54 -0.91 -13.36
N ARG A 194 6.72 -2.09 -13.97
CA ARG A 194 6.49 -2.32 -15.40
C ARG A 194 5.04 -2.09 -15.83
N LEU A 195 4.07 -2.47 -14.99
CA LEU A 195 2.66 -2.20 -15.24
C LEU A 195 2.36 -0.71 -15.36
N GLN A 196 2.98 0.12 -14.51
CA GLN A 196 2.76 1.57 -14.54
C GLN A 196 3.40 2.25 -15.74
N ASN A 197 4.50 1.70 -16.23
CA ASN A 197 5.16 2.19 -17.43
C ASN A 197 4.45 1.68 -18.71
N GLY A 198 3.38 0.88 -18.58
CA GLY A 198 2.66 0.30 -19.72
C GLY A 198 3.37 -0.86 -20.39
N ASP A 199 4.45 -1.40 -19.80
CA ASP A 199 5.27 -2.47 -20.38
C ASP A 199 4.59 -3.83 -20.29
N ILE A 200 3.67 -4.03 -19.33
CA ILE A 200 2.94 -5.29 -19.11
C ILE A 200 1.48 -5.03 -18.73
N GLY A 201 0.60 -6.01 -19.00
CA GLY A 201 -0.78 -5.99 -18.55
C GLY A 201 -0.96 -6.49 -17.10
N ILE A 202 -2.09 -6.16 -16.45
CA ILE A 202 -2.41 -6.62 -15.10
C ILE A 202 -2.48 -8.14 -14.97
N SER A 203 -2.89 -8.85 -16.02
CA SER A 203 -2.88 -10.31 -16.06
C SER A 203 -1.50 -10.91 -15.77
N ASP A 204 -0.45 -10.17 -16.10
CA ASP A 204 0.94 -10.60 -15.93
C ASP A 204 1.45 -10.41 -14.50
N VAL A 205 0.71 -9.64 -13.68
CA VAL A 205 1.02 -9.41 -12.27
C VAL A 205 0.48 -10.52 -11.35
N LYS A 206 -0.37 -11.42 -11.86
CA LYS A 206 -0.85 -12.57 -11.08
C LYS A 206 0.31 -13.51 -10.79
N VAL A 207 0.81 -13.49 -9.57
CA VAL A 207 1.84 -14.40 -9.09
C VAL A 207 1.23 -15.80 -9.00
N LYS A 208 1.75 -16.74 -9.77
CA LYS A 208 1.50 -18.15 -9.48
C LYS A 208 2.38 -18.51 -8.29
N PRO A 209 1.83 -19.07 -7.20
CA PRO A 209 2.67 -19.59 -6.13
C PRO A 209 3.68 -20.56 -6.74
N LYS A 210 4.97 -20.35 -6.45
CA LYS A 210 5.98 -21.38 -6.75
C LYS A 210 5.63 -22.55 -5.84
N LEU A 211 5.15 -23.63 -6.41
CA LEU A 211 5.05 -24.91 -5.69
C LEU A 211 6.49 -25.28 -5.31
N ILE A 212 6.78 -25.25 -4.02
CA ILE A 212 8.01 -25.76 -3.41
C ILE A 212 7.85 -27.28 -3.27
#